data_d280a67ffa6081b9b223df5b95c40934
#
_entry.id   d280a67ffa6081b9b223df5b95c40934
#
_cell.length_a   1.000
_cell.length_b   1.000
_cell.length_c   1.000
_cell.angle_alpha   90.00
_cell.angle_beta   90.00
_cell.angle_gamma   90.00
#
_symmetry.space_group_name_H-M   'P 1'
#
loop_
_entity.id
_entity.type
_entity.pdbx_description
1 polymer ?
#
loop_
_entity_poly.entity_id
_entity_poly.type
_entity_poly.pdbx_seq_one_letter_code
_entity_poly.pdbx_strand_id
1 'polypeptide(L)'
;MCSKLNRVNPVAPRKTELSQNLQQLSEKARSTTEFIQRLKGMSDRIGDNCAEFEDVVIQQCDELINALEARKLQLIEYVRQDRDSKIKALKEQVSACTSKLQHTTAVMQFCIEALKENDSSAFLQVGTMLINRVANEDMVWYQDHNLACPRVSPYCDLTLDQKPVARAVEQLNFIQMKPPSAPIIIPEECSAENNSVTVAWQPPPTSYVEGYVLELDDGNGGEFREVYCGKETICTVDGLHFNSTYNARVKAFNGTGEGDYSELIGLQTAEVAWFTFDPCLSGSELRFSEDNFSVSACEGYEHRVALGSVGFSRGVHYWEFTIDRYCTDTDPSFGIARIDVAKDQMLGKDEKGWGMYIDRQRSWFVHANLHAQRCEGGIQQGSTVGVLLDLNRHQVSFYVNDEPHGPIAFHNLYGVFYPAVSVNRGVTVTLHTALDLPSDIDDS
;
A
#
# COMPACT_ATOMS: atom_id res chain seq x y z
N MET A 1 -99.53 -37.97 -42.87
CA MET A 1 -98.13 -37.87 -42.35
C MET A 1 -97.70 -36.42 -42.43
N CYS A 2 -97.77 -35.69 -41.33
CA CYS A 2 -97.40 -34.27 -41.27
C CYS A 2 -95.90 -34.17 -40.97
N SER A 3 -95.14 -33.64 -41.92
CA SER A 3 -93.74 -33.25 -41.71
C SER A 3 -93.67 -31.88 -40.97
N LYS A 4 -93.27 -31.88 -39.77
CA LYS A 4 -92.95 -30.66 -38.99
C LYS A 4 -91.67 -30.10 -39.58
N LEU A 5 -91.78 -29.01 -40.32
CA LEU A 5 -90.64 -28.12 -40.64
C LEU A 5 -90.27 -27.38 -39.39
N ASN A 6 -89.09 -27.73 -38.80
CA ASN A 6 -88.44 -26.97 -37.77
C ASN A 6 -87.92 -25.63 -38.40
N ARG A 7 -88.65 -24.51 -38.19
CA ARG A 7 -88.14 -23.16 -38.51
C ARG A 7 -87.07 -22.84 -37.50
N VAL A 8 -85.80 -23.00 -37.90
CA VAL A 8 -84.71 -22.45 -37.16
C VAL A 8 -84.83 -20.92 -37.15
N ASN A 9 -84.98 -20.34 -36.00
CA ASN A 9 -85.16 -18.89 -35.86
C ASN A 9 -83.83 -18.19 -36.17
N PRO A 10 -83.63 -17.43 -37.29
CA PRO A 10 -82.32 -16.89 -37.71
C PRO A 10 -81.85 -15.74 -36.84
N VAL A 11 -82.52 -15.34 -35.81
CA VAL A 11 -82.21 -14.26 -34.87
C VAL A 11 -81.25 -14.72 -33.77
N ALA A 12 -81.34 -15.98 -33.33
CA ALA A 12 -80.53 -16.52 -32.26
C ALA A 12 -78.99 -16.53 -32.63
N PRO A 13 -78.58 -17.04 -33.80
CA PRO A 13 -77.14 -17.06 -34.14
C PRO A 13 -76.57 -15.66 -34.32
N ARG A 14 -77.31 -14.68 -34.84
CA ARG A 14 -76.85 -13.29 -34.98
C ARG A 14 -76.71 -12.57 -33.64
N LYS A 15 -77.54 -12.89 -32.63
CA LYS A 15 -77.36 -12.33 -31.27
C LYS A 15 -76.16 -12.87 -30.61
N THR A 16 -75.81 -14.14 -30.79
CA THR A 16 -74.60 -14.80 -30.25
C THR A 16 -73.36 -14.22 -30.89
N GLU A 17 -73.36 -14.03 -32.23
CA GLU A 17 -72.28 -13.41 -32.96
C GLU A 17 -72.04 -11.95 -32.51
N LEU A 18 -73.07 -11.15 -32.34
CA LEU A 18 -72.99 -9.78 -31.83
C LEU A 18 -72.45 -9.78 -30.38
N SER A 19 -72.88 -10.69 -29.52
CA SER A 19 -72.39 -10.81 -28.17
C SER A 19 -70.87 -11.18 -28.10
N GLN A 20 -70.40 -12.08 -28.94
CA GLN A 20 -69.03 -12.43 -29.10
C GLN A 20 -68.18 -11.26 -29.60
N ASN A 21 -68.66 -10.53 -30.60
CA ASN A 21 -67.95 -9.34 -31.10
C ASN A 21 -67.87 -8.21 -30.07
N LEU A 22 -68.96 -8.00 -29.29
CA LEU A 22 -68.97 -7.03 -28.19
C LEU A 22 -67.96 -7.45 -27.04
N GLN A 23 -67.88 -8.73 -26.72
CA GLN A 23 -66.98 -9.23 -25.76
C GLN A 23 -65.50 -9.03 -26.20
N GLN A 24 -65.19 -9.35 -27.47
CA GLN A 24 -63.88 -9.09 -28.08
C GLN A 24 -63.52 -7.60 -28.07
N LEU A 25 -64.50 -6.72 -28.42
CA LEU A 25 -64.26 -5.29 -28.39
C LEU A 25 -64.05 -4.74 -26.99
N SER A 26 -64.76 -5.27 -25.98
CA SER A 26 -64.60 -4.94 -24.56
C SER A 26 -63.22 -5.35 -24.07
N GLU A 27 -62.73 -6.53 -24.46
CA GLU A 27 -61.42 -7.02 -24.10
C GLU A 27 -60.26 -6.18 -24.71
N LYS A 28 -60.44 -5.77 -25.98
CA LYS A 28 -59.52 -4.83 -26.65
C LYS A 28 -59.50 -3.46 -25.96
N ALA A 29 -60.69 -2.92 -25.63
CA ALA A 29 -60.78 -1.65 -24.93
C ALA A 29 -60.10 -1.66 -23.56
N ARG A 30 -60.29 -2.76 -22.80
CA ARG A 30 -59.60 -2.98 -21.51
C ARG A 30 -58.08 -3.04 -21.68
N SER A 31 -57.58 -3.85 -22.62
CA SER A 31 -56.15 -3.97 -22.93
C SER A 31 -55.53 -2.62 -23.33
N THR A 32 -56.27 -1.84 -24.16
CA THR A 32 -55.82 -0.50 -24.56
C THR A 32 -55.79 0.47 -23.37
N THR A 33 -56.74 0.37 -22.44
CA THR A 33 -56.76 1.21 -21.22
C THR A 33 -55.55 0.89 -20.34
N GLU A 34 -55.24 -0.40 -20.13
CA GLU A 34 -54.08 -0.86 -19.37
C GLU A 34 -52.76 -0.40 -20.04
N PHE A 35 -52.73 -0.43 -21.39
CA PHE A 35 -51.57 0.08 -22.14
C PHE A 35 -51.38 1.60 -21.98
N ILE A 36 -52.47 2.38 -22.04
CA ILE A 36 -52.43 3.83 -21.79
C ILE A 36 -51.92 4.14 -20.37
N GLN A 37 -52.35 3.39 -19.37
CA GLN A 37 -51.85 3.58 -18.01
C GLN A 37 -50.39 3.27 -17.89
N ARG A 38 -49.89 2.22 -18.56
CA ARG A 38 -48.42 1.91 -18.62
C ARG A 38 -47.64 3.04 -19.28
N LEU A 39 -48.14 3.59 -20.41
CA LEU A 39 -47.51 4.72 -21.10
C LEU A 39 -47.43 5.98 -20.22
N LYS A 40 -48.48 6.28 -19.46
CA LYS A 40 -48.46 7.40 -18.50
C LYS A 40 -47.43 7.18 -17.41
N GLY A 41 -47.41 6.01 -16.79
CA GLY A 41 -46.38 5.68 -15.78
C GLY A 41 -44.95 5.62 -16.34
N MET A 42 -44.77 5.36 -17.63
CA MET A 42 -43.45 5.51 -18.29
C MET A 42 -43.08 6.98 -18.47
N SER A 43 -44.06 7.83 -18.86
CA SER A 43 -43.83 9.27 -19.01
C SER A 43 -43.40 9.92 -17.70
N ASP A 44 -44.06 9.58 -16.60
CA ASP A 44 -43.71 10.11 -15.27
C ASP A 44 -42.29 9.66 -14.86
N ARG A 45 -41.96 8.37 -15.06
CA ARG A 45 -40.58 7.84 -14.77
C ARG A 45 -39.51 8.48 -15.64
N ILE A 46 -39.81 8.83 -16.92
CA ILE A 46 -38.86 9.56 -17.76
C ILE A 46 -38.60 10.95 -17.17
N GLY A 47 -39.65 11.64 -16.68
CA GLY A 47 -39.48 12.93 -16.01
C GLY A 47 -38.60 12.87 -14.79
N ASP A 48 -38.86 11.90 -13.92
CA ASP A 48 -38.07 11.69 -12.68
C ASP A 48 -36.62 11.35 -13.01
N ASN A 49 -36.36 10.40 -13.89
CA ASN A 49 -35.02 10.00 -14.29
C ASN A 49 -34.24 11.13 -14.99
N CYS A 50 -34.92 12.00 -15.77
CA CYS A 50 -34.24 13.16 -16.35
C CYS A 50 -33.86 14.19 -15.30
N ALA A 51 -34.69 14.41 -14.28
CA ALA A 51 -34.36 15.31 -13.17
C ALA A 51 -33.17 14.79 -12.37
N GLU A 52 -33.14 13.50 -12.03
CA GLU A 52 -31.99 12.87 -11.36
C GLU A 52 -30.72 13.00 -12.22
N PHE A 53 -30.80 12.83 -13.52
CA PHE A 53 -29.63 12.98 -14.39
C PHE A 53 -29.17 14.43 -14.52
N GLU A 54 -30.06 15.42 -14.49
CA GLU A 54 -29.70 16.85 -14.42
C GLU A 54 -28.88 17.13 -13.13
N ASP A 55 -29.30 16.59 -11.99
CA ASP A 55 -28.56 16.73 -10.72
C ASP A 55 -27.18 16.09 -10.80
N VAL A 56 -27.04 14.91 -11.42
CA VAL A 56 -25.73 14.26 -11.65
C VAL A 56 -24.81 15.13 -12.51
N VAL A 57 -25.32 15.73 -13.58
CA VAL A 57 -24.53 16.61 -14.45
C VAL A 57 -24.08 17.85 -13.69
N ILE A 58 -24.96 18.46 -12.88
CA ILE A 58 -24.61 19.61 -12.03
C ILE A 58 -23.48 19.23 -11.06
N GLN A 59 -23.62 18.12 -10.34
CA GLN A 59 -22.62 17.65 -9.39
C GLN A 59 -21.26 17.42 -10.07
N GLN A 60 -21.22 16.74 -11.21
CA GLN A 60 -19.98 16.47 -11.95
C GLN A 60 -19.31 17.76 -12.44
N CYS A 61 -20.08 18.75 -12.89
CA CYS A 61 -19.55 20.05 -13.25
C CYS A 61 -19.01 20.82 -12.04
N ASP A 62 -19.69 20.77 -10.90
CA ASP A 62 -19.24 21.40 -9.66
C ASP A 62 -17.95 20.77 -9.13
N GLU A 63 -17.76 19.46 -9.25
CA GLU A 63 -16.52 18.77 -8.91
C GLU A 63 -15.35 19.29 -9.76
N LEU A 64 -15.54 19.47 -11.07
CA LEU A 64 -14.52 20.05 -11.96
C LEU A 64 -14.20 21.51 -11.60
N ILE A 65 -15.20 22.31 -11.27
CA ILE A 65 -15.03 23.69 -10.81
C ILE A 65 -14.22 23.73 -9.52
N ASN A 66 -14.55 22.90 -8.55
CA ASN A 66 -13.84 22.80 -7.27
C ASN A 66 -12.38 22.37 -7.47
N ALA A 67 -12.12 21.39 -8.35
CA ALA A 67 -10.76 20.96 -8.68
C ALA A 67 -9.95 22.10 -9.32
N LEU A 68 -10.57 22.89 -10.22
CA LEU A 68 -9.93 24.04 -10.84
C LEU A 68 -9.67 25.17 -9.80
N GLU A 69 -10.59 25.39 -8.88
CA GLU A 69 -10.40 26.36 -7.80
C GLU A 69 -9.27 25.96 -6.85
N ALA A 70 -9.20 24.70 -6.47
CA ALA A 70 -8.09 24.18 -5.66
C ALA A 70 -6.74 24.36 -6.38
N ARG A 71 -6.69 24.03 -7.68
CA ARG A 71 -5.47 24.23 -8.49
C ARG A 71 -5.09 25.70 -8.62
N LYS A 72 -6.04 26.60 -8.79
CA LYS A 72 -5.83 28.05 -8.79
C LYS A 72 -5.12 28.51 -7.52
N LEU A 73 -5.58 28.06 -6.34
CA LEU A 73 -4.97 28.42 -5.08
C LEU A 73 -3.52 27.94 -4.96
N GLN A 74 -3.23 26.70 -5.42
CA GLN A 74 -1.88 26.15 -5.45
C GLN A 74 -0.94 26.98 -6.35
N LEU A 75 -1.41 27.37 -7.53
CA LEU A 75 -0.62 28.17 -8.47
C LEU A 75 -0.35 29.59 -7.93
N ILE A 76 -1.33 30.21 -7.28
CA ILE A 76 -1.16 31.51 -6.62
C ILE A 76 -0.15 31.42 -5.48
N GLU A 77 -0.20 30.34 -4.69
CA GLU A 77 0.76 30.13 -3.59
C GLU A 77 2.18 29.94 -4.13
N TYR A 78 2.36 29.20 -5.21
CA TYR A 78 3.67 29.08 -5.88
C TYR A 78 4.23 30.46 -6.28
N VAL A 79 3.41 31.32 -6.89
CA VAL A 79 3.83 32.70 -7.25
C VAL A 79 4.20 33.53 -6.05
N ARG A 80 3.47 33.39 -4.92
CA ARG A 80 3.79 34.09 -3.67
C ARG A 80 5.13 33.62 -3.08
N GLN A 81 5.39 32.31 -3.08
CA GLN A 81 6.65 31.75 -2.60
C GLN A 81 7.85 32.18 -3.48
N ASP A 82 7.70 32.21 -4.79
CA ASP A 82 8.72 32.73 -5.70
C ASP A 82 9.02 34.20 -5.42
N ARG A 83 7.98 35.05 -5.27
CA ARG A 83 8.12 36.45 -4.88
C ARG A 83 8.90 36.59 -3.58
N ASP A 84 8.51 35.85 -2.54
CA ASP A 84 9.12 36.01 -1.22
C ASP A 84 10.58 35.51 -1.23
N SER A 85 10.89 34.47 -1.99
CA SER A 85 12.25 34.00 -2.22
C SER A 85 13.11 35.04 -2.92
N LYS A 86 12.59 35.68 -3.99
CA LYS A 86 13.28 36.75 -4.72
C LYS A 86 13.53 37.99 -3.85
N ILE A 87 12.51 38.41 -3.08
CA ILE A 87 12.63 39.50 -2.14
C ILE A 87 13.68 39.21 -1.07
N LYS A 88 13.71 38.00 -0.53
CA LYS A 88 14.70 37.59 0.46
C LYS A 88 16.11 37.66 -0.11
N ALA A 89 16.33 37.10 -1.31
CA ALA A 89 17.63 37.13 -1.98
C ALA A 89 18.14 38.57 -2.24
N LEU A 90 17.25 39.50 -2.65
CA LEU A 90 17.58 40.90 -2.82
C LEU A 90 17.90 41.61 -1.51
N LYS A 91 17.16 41.34 -0.44
CA LYS A 91 17.43 41.91 0.90
C LYS A 91 18.79 41.46 1.42
N GLU A 92 19.14 40.17 1.23
CA GLU A 92 20.45 39.65 1.60
C GLU A 92 21.58 40.31 0.78
N GLN A 93 21.35 40.50 -0.54
CA GLN A 93 22.29 41.21 -1.40
C GLN A 93 22.47 42.69 -0.97
N VAL A 94 21.38 43.41 -0.69
CA VAL A 94 21.42 44.80 -0.20
C VAL A 94 22.18 44.86 1.12
N SER A 95 21.93 43.95 2.06
CA SER A 95 22.62 43.90 3.34
C SER A 95 24.14 43.70 3.14
N ALA A 96 24.53 42.77 2.29
CA ALA A 96 25.95 42.51 1.98
C ALA A 96 26.62 43.76 1.35
N CYS A 97 25.96 44.37 0.36
CA CYS A 97 26.46 45.59 -0.29
C CYS A 97 26.59 46.77 0.69
N THR A 98 25.59 46.94 1.57
CA THR A 98 25.60 48.02 2.59
C THR A 98 26.72 47.81 3.58
N SER A 99 26.93 46.62 4.09
CA SER A 99 28.02 46.28 5.01
C SER A 99 29.39 46.56 4.37
N LYS A 100 29.56 46.15 3.11
CA LYS A 100 30.79 46.40 2.37
C LYS A 100 31.02 47.91 2.16
N LEU A 101 30.00 48.67 1.75
CA LEU A 101 30.09 50.11 1.60
C LEU A 101 30.46 50.80 2.92
N GLN A 102 29.87 50.42 4.04
CA GLN A 102 30.21 50.96 5.36
C GLN A 102 31.69 50.67 5.71
N HIS A 103 32.16 49.46 5.46
CA HIS A 103 33.56 49.07 5.70
C HIS A 103 34.52 49.94 4.85
N THR A 104 34.27 50.02 3.54
CA THR A 104 35.09 50.84 2.64
C THR A 104 35.06 52.31 3.01
N THR A 105 33.88 52.85 3.38
CA THR A 105 33.77 54.24 3.83
C THR A 105 34.62 54.50 5.10
N ALA A 106 34.61 53.57 6.05
CA ALA A 106 35.44 53.65 7.24
C ALA A 106 36.95 53.64 6.91
N VAL A 107 37.38 52.79 5.99
CA VAL A 107 38.76 52.75 5.52
C VAL A 107 39.14 54.06 4.85
N MET A 108 38.29 54.60 3.97
CA MET A 108 38.52 55.87 3.30
C MET A 108 38.64 57.05 4.32
N GLN A 109 37.74 57.09 5.28
CA GLN A 109 37.74 58.13 6.30
C GLN A 109 38.99 58.08 7.17
N PHE A 110 39.42 56.86 7.57
CA PHE A 110 40.69 56.67 8.28
C PHE A 110 41.90 57.15 7.45
N CYS A 111 41.95 56.81 6.17
CA CYS A 111 43.03 57.27 5.26
C CYS A 111 43.05 58.79 5.12
N ILE A 112 41.87 59.44 5.00
CA ILE A 112 41.79 60.92 4.93
C ILE A 112 42.32 61.56 6.21
N GLU A 113 42.04 61.03 7.37
CA GLU A 113 42.61 61.55 8.63
C GLU A 113 44.14 61.29 8.71
N ALA A 114 44.61 60.13 8.29
CA ALA A 114 46.05 59.81 8.24
C ALA A 114 46.83 60.74 7.29
N LEU A 115 46.21 61.18 6.18
CA LEU A 115 46.82 62.13 5.26
C LEU A 115 46.96 63.56 5.83
N LYS A 116 46.27 63.91 6.91
CA LYS A 116 46.40 65.18 7.62
C LYS A 116 47.54 65.17 8.66
N GLU A 117 48.19 64.06 8.88
CA GLU A 117 49.31 63.95 9.81
C GLU A 117 50.51 64.75 9.29
N ASN A 118 51.00 65.68 10.10
CA ASN A 118 52.11 66.57 9.80
C ASN A 118 53.50 65.97 10.09
N ASP A 119 53.55 64.94 10.96
CA ASP A 119 54.79 64.22 11.25
C ASP A 119 55.06 63.17 10.15
N SER A 120 56.02 63.46 9.34
CA SER A 120 56.45 62.57 8.24
C SER A 120 56.93 61.18 8.76
N SER A 121 57.50 61.13 9.93
CA SER A 121 57.98 59.88 10.53
C SER A 121 56.80 59.00 11.01
N ALA A 122 55.81 59.62 11.65
CA ALA A 122 54.56 58.92 12.05
C ALA A 122 53.76 58.46 10.83
N PHE A 123 53.64 59.25 9.78
CA PHE A 123 52.99 58.86 8.55
C PHE A 123 53.66 57.67 7.87
N LEU A 124 55.01 57.66 7.78
CA LEU A 124 55.77 56.56 7.15
C LEU A 124 55.58 55.24 7.88
N GLN A 125 55.34 55.20 9.15
CA GLN A 125 55.11 54.00 9.92
C GLN A 125 53.81 53.28 9.55
N VAL A 126 52.74 53.99 9.15
CA VAL A 126 51.43 53.42 8.83
C VAL A 126 51.12 53.50 7.33
N GLY A 127 51.80 54.36 6.56
CA GLY A 127 51.46 54.67 5.19
C GLY A 127 51.49 53.47 4.27
N THR A 128 52.54 52.62 4.36
CA THR A 128 52.64 51.42 3.54
C THR A 128 51.49 50.41 3.81
N MET A 129 51.11 50.25 5.07
CA MET A 129 49.98 49.38 5.42
C MET A 129 48.65 49.93 4.90
N LEU A 130 48.45 51.24 4.92
CA LEU A 130 47.25 51.91 4.39
C LEU A 130 47.13 51.77 2.90
N ILE A 131 48.24 51.98 2.14
CA ILE A 131 48.29 51.82 0.71
C ILE A 131 47.91 50.38 0.32
N ASN A 132 48.48 49.38 0.99
CA ASN A 132 48.18 47.96 0.72
C ASN A 132 46.71 47.65 1.07
N ARG A 133 46.18 48.21 2.13
CA ARG A 133 44.79 48.03 2.54
C ARG A 133 43.82 48.61 1.52
N VAL A 134 44.06 49.82 1.03
CA VAL A 134 43.24 50.45 -0.02
C VAL A 134 43.31 49.69 -1.31
N ALA A 135 44.52 49.22 -1.73
CA ALA A 135 44.68 48.42 -2.92
C ALA A 135 43.96 47.07 -2.84
N ASN A 136 43.97 46.43 -1.67
CA ASN A 136 43.21 45.22 -1.43
C ASN A 136 41.71 45.43 -1.48
N GLU A 137 41.18 46.53 -0.91
CA GLU A 137 39.78 46.90 -1.01
C GLU A 137 39.33 47.11 -2.44
N ASP A 138 40.13 47.81 -3.25
CA ASP A 138 39.84 48.05 -4.65
C ASP A 138 39.74 46.73 -5.45
N MET A 139 40.69 45.81 -5.24
CA MET A 139 40.63 44.46 -5.83
C MET A 139 39.37 43.66 -5.43
N VAL A 140 38.98 43.73 -4.18
CA VAL A 140 37.77 43.07 -3.66
C VAL A 140 36.51 43.65 -4.28
N TRP A 141 36.45 45.00 -4.51
CA TRP A 141 35.33 45.63 -5.23
C TRP A 141 35.23 45.11 -6.69
N TYR A 142 36.36 44.93 -7.35
CA TYR A 142 36.39 44.48 -8.74
C TYR A 142 35.98 43.02 -8.94
N GLN A 143 36.23 42.18 -7.94
CA GLN A 143 35.96 40.72 -8.00
C GLN A 143 34.56 40.34 -7.46
N ASP A 144 33.83 41.26 -6.79
CA ASP A 144 32.57 40.93 -6.18
C ASP A 144 31.40 41.05 -7.16
N HIS A 145 31.01 39.95 -7.73
CA HIS A 145 29.87 39.85 -8.65
C HIS A 145 28.53 40.33 -8.02
N ASN A 146 28.41 40.35 -6.66
CA ASN A 146 27.22 40.86 -6.00
C ASN A 146 27.01 42.34 -6.19
N LEU A 147 28.03 43.11 -6.54
CA LEU A 147 27.96 44.55 -6.78
C LEU A 147 27.71 44.86 -8.26
N ALA A 148 27.85 43.88 -9.14
CA ALA A 148 27.79 44.09 -10.61
C ALA A 148 26.37 43.93 -11.18
N CYS A 149 25.56 43.00 -10.62
CA CYS A 149 24.22 42.75 -11.11
C CYS A 149 23.31 42.16 -10.02
N PRO A 150 22.00 42.37 -10.13
CA PRO A 150 21.03 41.72 -9.24
C PRO A 150 21.09 40.19 -9.34
N ARG A 151 20.99 39.49 -8.21
CA ARG A 151 20.99 38.03 -8.13
C ARG A 151 19.77 37.37 -8.76
N VAL A 152 18.67 38.11 -8.85
CA VAL A 152 17.40 37.62 -9.38
C VAL A 152 16.76 38.64 -10.32
N SER A 153 16.01 38.13 -11.28
CA SER A 153 15.22 38.96 -12.20
C SER A 153 14.00 39.53 -11.48
N PRO A 154 13.65 40.83 -11.72
CA PRO A 154 12.43 41.42 -11.20
C PRO A 154 11.16 40.91 -11.91
N TYR A 155 11.31 40.22 -13.02
CA TYR A 155 10.20 39.76 -13.85
C TYR A 155 9.77 38.35 -13.47
N CYS A 156 8.49 38.07 -13.70
CA CYS A 156 7.93 36.75 -13.63
C CYS A 156 7.64 36.32 -15.07
N ASP A 157 8.55 35.49 -15.62
CA ASP A 157 8.49 35.07 -17.05
C ASP A 157 7.63 33.81 -17.23
N LEU A 158 6.57 33.67 -16.39
CA LEU A 158 5.65 32.53 -16.42
C LEU A 158 4.28 32.98 -16.91
N THR A 159 3.66 32.15 -17.72
CA THR A 159 2.25 32.26 -18.12
C THR A 159 1.55 30.95 -17.93
N LEU A 160 0.25 30.99 -17.67
CA LEU A 160 -0.56 29.79 -17.50
C LEU A 160 -0.92 29.20 -18.86
N ASP A 161 -0.50 27.94 -19.13
CA ASP A 161 -0.98 27.19 -20.29
C ASP A 161 -2.38 26.62 -20.02
N GLN A 162 -3.40 27.39 -20.36
CA GLN A 162 -4.82 27.01 -20.20
C GLN A 162 -5.40 26.30 -21.42
N LYS A 163 -4.69 26.27 -22.58
CA LYS A 163 -5.24 25.79 -23.84
C LYS A 163 -5.69 24.32 -23.81
N PRO A 164 -4.92 23.38 -23.20
CA PRO A 164 -5.37 21.99 -23.12
C PRO A 164 -6.66 21.84 -22.32
N VAL A 165 -6.76 22.55 -21.18
CA VAL A 165 -7.95 22.50 -20.32
C VAL A 165 -9.16 23.11 -21.00
N ALA A 166 -9.01 24.27 -21.64
CA ALA A 166 -10.10 24.90 -22.39
C ALA A 166 -10.64 23.97 -23.48
N ARG A 167 -9.77 23.30 -24.24
CA ARG A 167 -10.19 22.31 -25.26
C ARG A 167 -10.90 21.12 -24.66
N ALA A 168 -10.43 20.61 -23.52
CA ALA A 168 -11.07 19.51 -22.84
C ALA A 168 -12.49 19.88 -22.38
N VAL A 169 -12.68 21.09 -21.86
CA VAL A 169 -14.01 21.60 -21.47
C VAL A 169 -14.92 21.79 -22.69
N GLU A 170 -14.40 22.33 -23.81
CA GLU A 170 -15.19 22.47 -25.06
C GLU A 170 -15.61 21.12 -25.65
N GLN A 171 -14.84 20.07 -25.40
CA GLN A 171 -15.09 18.70 -25.90
C GLN A 171 -15.91 17.84 -24.94
N LEU A 172 -16.29 18.37 -23.76
CA LEU A 172 -17.14 17.66 -22.82
C LEU A 172 -18.45 17.28 -23.49
N ASN A 173 -18.80 15.99 -23.50
CA ASN A 173 -19.98 15.46 -24.12
C ASN A 173 -20.50 14.25 -23.36
N PHE A 174 -21.77 13.91 -23.57
CA PHE A 174 -22.36 12.73 -22.98
C PHE A 174 -21.83 11.46 -23.66
N ILE A 175 -21.60 10.44 -22.84
CA ILE A 175 -21.24 9.09 -23.29
C ILE A 175 -22.46 8.20 -23.06
N GLN A 176 -22.81 7.37 -24.03
CA GLN A 176 -23.87 6.39 -23.83
C GLN A 176 -23.45 5.37 -22.80
N MET A 177 -24.18 5.30 -21.68
CA MET A 177 -23.92 4.29 -20.65
C MET A 177 -24.31 2.91 -21.18
N LYS A 178 -23.35 2.03 -21.16
CA LYS A 178 -23.44 0.57 -21.38
C LYS A 178 -22.41 -0.10 -20.48
N PRO A 179 -22.52 -1.41 -20.21
CA PRO A 179 -21.47 -2.11 -19.44
C PRO A 179 -20.09 -1.80 -20.03
N PRO A 180 -19.07 -1.53 -19.20
CA PRO A 180 -17.74 -1.17 -19.69
C PRO A 180 -17.10 -2.31 -20.48
N SER A 181 -16.22 -2.00 -21.41
CA SER A 181 -15.34 -3.01 -21.99
C SER A 181 -14.27 -3.46 -20.98
N ALA A 182 -13.53 -4.53 -21.31
CA ALA A 182 -12.51 -5.10 -20.45
C ALA A 182 -11.40 -4.08 -20.12
N PRO A 183 -10.98 -3.95 -18.85
CA PRO A 183 -9.76 -3.22 -18.47
C PRO A 183 -8.52 -3.85 -19.09
N ILE A 184 -7.45 -3.07 -19.22
CA ILE A 184 -6.17 -3.53 -19.76
C ILE A 184 -5.17 -3.63 -18.61
N ILE A 185 -4.71 -4.83 -18.29
CA ILE A 185 -3.65 -5.04 -17.29
C ILE A 185 -2.33 -4.46 -17.85
N ILE A 186 -1.54 -3.82 -16.98
CA ILE A 186 -0.22 -3.25 -17.29
C ILE A 186 0.84 -4.20 -16.70
N PRO A 187 1.38 -5.16 -17.47
CA PRO A 187 2.29 -6.17 -16.90
C PRO A 187 3.56 -5.56 -16.27
N GLU A 188 4.04 -4.43 -16.79
CA GLU A 188 5.23 -3.75 -16.31
C GLU A 188 5.07 -3.10 -14.94
N GLU A 189 3.82 -2.84 -14.52
CA GLU A 189 3.46 -2.29 -13.21
C GLU A 189 2.93 -3.35 -12.25
N CYS A 190 2.80 -4.60 -12.72
CA CYS A 190 2.46 -5.73 -11.88
C CYS A 190 3.70 -6.37 -11.30
N SER A 191 3.65 -6.76 -10.03
CA SER A 191 4.77 -7.42 -9.34
C SER A 191 4.28 -8.46 -8.35
N ALA A 192 5.18 -9.36 -7.97
CA ALA A 192 5.00 -10.23 -6.83
C ALA A 192 6.21 -10.10 -5.92
N GLU A 193 5.98 -9.81 -4.66
CA GLU A 193 7.03 -9.65 -3.66
C GLU A 193 6.67 -10.45 -2.41
N ASN A 194 7.59 -11.29 -1.97
CA ASN A 194 7.40 -12.13 -0.81
C ASN A 194 6.10 -12.96 -0.91
N ASN A 195 5.10 -12.67 -0.09
CA ASN A 195 3.77 -13.29 -0.10
C ASN A 195 2.65 -12.31 -0.50
N SER A 196 2.97 -11.34 -1.33
CA SER A 196 2.02 -10.37 -1.89
C SER A 196 2.10 -10.31 -3.40
N VAL A 197 1.02 -9.89 -4.04
CA VAL A 197 0.98 -9.57 -5.47
C VAL A 197 0.35 -8.19 -5.66
N THR A 198 0.96 -7.41 -6.53
CA THR A 198 0.45 -6.11 -6.96
C THR A 198 -0.03 -6.24 -8.40
N VAL A 199 -1.27 -5.85 -8.65
CA VAL A 199 -1.88 -5.83 -9.98
C VAL A 199 -2.25 -4.40 -10.33
N ALA A 200 -1.82 -3.94 -11.49
CA ALA A 200 -2.12 -2.62 -12.03
C ALA A 200 -2.83 -2.75 -13.38
N TRP A 201 -3.76 -1.85 -13.65
CA TRP A 201 -4.55 -1.84 -14.89
C TRP A 201 -4.90 -0.44 -15.34
N GLN A 202 -5.27 -0.32 -16.61
CA GLN A 202 -5.80 0.90 -17.20
C GLN A 202 -7.30 0.80 -17.40
N PRO A 203 -8.03 1.92 -17.28
CA PRO A 203 -9.43 2.00 -17.67
C PRO A 203 -9.62 1.56 -19.13
N PRO A 204 -10.73 0.87 -19.44
CA PRO A 204 -11.06 0.59 -20.83
C PRO A 204 -11.30 1.90 -21.61
N PRO A 205 -10.74 2.03 -22.81
CA PRO A 205 -10.93 3.24 -23.63
C PRO A 205 -12.42 3.44 -23.96
N THR A 206 -12.86 4.68 -23.96
CA THR A 206 -14.23 5.09 -24.37
C THR A 206 -15.38 4.52 -23.53
N SER A 207 -15.11 3.93 -22.38
CA SER A 207 -16.14 3.40 -21.46
C SER A 207 -16.25 4.28 -20.20
N TYR A 208 -17.48 4.51 -19.75
CA TYR A 208 -17.72 5.09 -18.44
C TYR A 208 -17.60 4.00 -17.38
N VAL A 209 -16.72 4.20 -16.40
CA VAL A 209 -16.41 3.24 -15.33
C VAL A 209 -16.67 3.88 -13.98
N GLU A 210 -17.43 3.20 -13.12
CA GLU A 210 -17.67 3.61 -11.73
C GLU A 210 -16.76 2.88 -10.75
N GLY A 211 -16.27 1.70 -11.15
CA GLY A 211 -15.33 0.92 -10.34
C GLY A 211 -14.84 -0.33 -11.04
N TYR A 212 -13.95 -1.04 -10.35
CA TYR A 212 -13.31 -2.27 -10.80
C TYR A 212 -13.46 -3.37 -9.75
N VAL A 213 -13.48 -4.60 -10.23
CA VAL A 213 -13.39 -5.80 -9.40
C VAL A 213 -12.14 -6.57 -9.84
N LEU A 214 -11.21 -6.77 -8.90
CA LEU A 214 -10.05 -7.65 -9.09
C LEU A 214 -10.36 -9.00 -8.47
N GLU A 215 -10.12 -10.05 -9.22
CA GLU A 215 -10.23 -11.43 -8.76
C GLU A 215 -8.88 -12.15 -8.87
N LEU A 216 -8.58 -12.94 -7.87
CA LEU A 216 -7.44 -13.87 -7.85
C LEU A 216 -7.94 -15.32 -7.70
N ASP A 217 -7.22 -16.26 -8.30
CA ASP A 217 -7.41 -17.69 -8.01
C ASP A 217 -6.81 -18.06 -6.63
N ASP A 218 -6.84 -19.34 -6.28
CA ASP A 218 -6.31 -19.83 -5.00
C ASP A 218 -4.80 -20.14 -5.01
N GLY A 219 -4.10 -19.78 -6.09
CA GLY A 219 -2.68 -20.08 -6.30
C GLY A 219 -2.38 -21.53 -6.66
N ASN A 220 -3.41 -22.33 -6.99
CA ASN A 220 -3.31 -23.68 -7.53
C ASN A 220 -4.09 -23.83 -8.85
N GLY A 221 -4.54 -22.71 -9.45
CA GLY A 221 -5.38 -22.71 -10.65
C GLY A 221 -6.83 -23.09 -10.38
N GLY A 222 -7.33 -22.86 -9.16
CA GLY A 222 -8.70 -23.10 -8.74
C GLY A 222 -9.67 -21.97 -9.05
N GLU A 223 -10.68 -21.81 -8.20
CA GLU A 223 -11.72 -20.81 -8.40
C GLU A 223 -11.22 -19.39 -8.12
N PHE A 224 -11.63 -18.44 -8.97
CA PHE A 224 -11.39 -17.02 -8.76
C PHE A 224 -12.26 -16.48 -7.63
N ARG A 225 -11.68 -15.61 -6.81
CA ARG A 225 -12.36 -14.91 -5.72
C ARG A 225 -12.10 -13.42 -5.84
N GLU A 226 -13.12 -12.63 -5.55
CA GLU A 226 -13.00 -11.20 -5.43
C GLU A 226 -12.08 -10.84 -4.27
N VAL A 227 -11.03 -10.08 -4.55
CA VAL A 227 -10.06 -9.60 -3.55
C VAL A 227 -10.06 -8.08 -3.43
N TYR A 228 -10.63 -7.38 -4.41
CA TYR A 228 -10.77 -5.94 -4.41
C TYR A 228 -11.99 -5.50 -5.19
N CYS A 229 -12.71 -4.51 -4.66
CA CYS A 229 -13.75 -3.76 -5.35
C CYS A 229 -13.60 -2.27 -4.99
N GLY A 230 -13.35 -1.43 -6.01
CA GLY A 230 -13.10 -0.01 -5.77
C GLY A 230 -12.81 0.77 -7.05
N LYS A 231 -12.38 2.02 -6.89
CA LYS A 231 -12.13 2.97 -8.01
C LYS A 231 -10.67 3.03 -8.43
N GLU A 232 -9.76 2.57 -7.60
CA GLU A 232 -8.32 2.60 -7.89
C GLU A 232 -7.98 1.63 -9.02
N THR A 233 -6.91 1.93 -9.74
CA THR A 233 -6.41 1.14 -10.88
C THR A 233 -5.17 0.33 -10.55
N ILE A 234 -4.86 0.19 -9.27
CA ILE A 234 -3.78 -0.62 -8.71
C ILE A 234 -4.24 -1.21 -7.38
N CYS A 235 -3.88 -2.45 -7.12
CA CYS A 235 -4.19 -3.11 -5.86
C CYS A 235 -3.08 -4.09 -5.49
N THR A 236 -2.63 -4.04 -4.23
CA THR A 236 -1.72 -5.03 -3.65
C THR A 236 -2.51 -5.95 -2.73
N VAL A 237 -2.36 -7.24 -2.93
CA VAL A 237 -3.00 -8.29 -2.14
C VAL A 237 -1.93 -9.01 -1.34
N ASP A 238 -2.02 -8.91 -0.02
CA ASP A 238 -1.06 -9.49 0.94
C ASP A 238 -1.57 -10.80 1.54
N GLY A 239 -0.70 -11.50 2.25
CA GLY A 239 -1.05 -12.72 3.01
C GLY A 239 -1.28 -13.93 2.13
N LEU A 240 -0.72 -13.92 0.93
CA LEU A 240 -0.78 -15.04 -0.02
C LEU A 240 0.20 -16.15 0.38
N HIS A 241 0.04 -17.31 -0.24
CA HIS A 241 0.97 -18.42 -0.01
C HIS A 241 2.27 -18.20 -0.79
N PHE A 242 3.37 -18.68 -0.20
CA PHE A 242 4.67 -18.69 -0.87
C PHE A 242 4.72 -19.77 -1.96
N ASN A 243 5.68 -19.65 -2.87
CA ASN A 243 5.92 -20.57 -3.98
C ASN A 243 4.62 -20.95 -4.73
N SER A 244 3.79 -19.95 -5.01
CA SER A 244 2.47 -20.13 -5.61
C SER A 244 2.24 -19.13 -6.73
N THR A 245 1.73 -19.63 -7.87
CA THR A 245 1.36 -18.76 -8.99
C THR A 245 -0.10 -18.39 -8.89
N TYR A 246 -0.36 -17.12 -8.65
CA TYR A 246 -1.70 -16.56 -8.63
C TYR A 246 -2.05 -15.98 -10.00
N ASN A 247 -3.18 -16.40 -10.56
CA ASN A 247 -3.72 -15.77 -11.75
C ASN A 247 -4.69 -14.67 -11.33
N ALA A 248 -4.52 -13.49 -11.92
CA ALA A 248 -5.35 -12.31 -11.67
C ALA A 248 -6.12 -11.92 -12.92
N ARG A 249 -7.34 -11.39 -12.73
CA ARG A 249 -8.16 -10.76 -13.76
C ARG A 249 -8.97 -9.62 -13.17
N VAL A 250 -9.27 -8.63 -14.00
CA VAL A 250 -10.00 -7.43 -13.61
C VAL A 250 -11.20 -7.23 -14.52
N LYS A 251 -12.34 -6.87 -13.98
CA LYS A 251 -13.50 -6.35 -14.72
C LYS A 251 -13.87 -4.96 -14.24
N ALA A 252 -14.42 -4.15 -15.10
CA ALA A 252 -14.97 -2.85 -14.77
C ALA A 252 -16.50 -2.92 -14.67
N PHE A 253 -17.11 -2.04 -13.89
CA PHE A 253 -18.55 -1.93 -13.77
C PHE A 253 -19.02 -0.47 -13.75
N ASN A 254 -20.29 -0.27 -14.08
CA ASN A 254 -21.01 0.98 -13.92
C ASN A 254 -22.49 0.69 -13.60
N GLY A 255 -23.32 1.73 -13.48
CA GLY A 255 -24.77 1.60 -13.17
C GLY A 255 -25.58 0.78 -14.18
N THR A 256 -25.05 0.45 -15.37
CA THR A 256 -25.71 -0.43 -16.35
C THR A 256 -25.31 -1.89 -16.25
N GLY A 257 -24.26 -2.20 -15.49
CA GLY A 257 -23.80 -3.57 -15.25
C GLY A 257 -22.28 -3.73 -15.25
N GLU A 258 -21.85 -4.98 -15.11
CA GLU A 258 -20.46 -5.41 -15.17
C GLU A 258 -20.03 -5.67 -16.62
N GLY A 259 -18.78 -5.34 -16.91
CA GLY A 259 -18.15 -5.59 -18.19
C GLY A 259 -17.42 -6.93 -18.28
N ASP A 260 -16.72 -7.10 -19.39
CA ASP A 260 -15.89 -8.27 -19.63
C ASP A 260 -14.61 -8.24 -18.77
N TYR A 261 -14.04 -9.42 -18.48
CA TYR A 261 -12.75 -9.54 -17.80
C TYR A 261 -11.60 -9.16 -18.73
N SER A 262 -10.54 -8.62 -18.13
CA SER A 262 -9.23 -8.46 -18.75
C SER A 262 -8.62 -9.81 -19.16
N GLU A 263 -7.51 -9.75 -19.89
CA GLU A 263 -6.62 -10.89 -20.01
C GLU A 263 -6.10 -11.31 -18.63
N LEU A 264 -5.71 -12.58 -18.49
CA LEU A 264 -5.12 -13.11 -17.27
C LEU A 264 -3.66 -12.72 -17.15
N ILE A 265 -3.22 -12.43 -15.93
CA ILE A 265 -1.80 -12.33 -15.59
C ILE A 265 -1.47 -13.32 -14.49
N GLY A 266 -0.39 -14.10 -14.68
CA GLY A 266 0.15 -14.99 -13.65
C GLY A 266 1.29 -14.32 -12.89
N LEU A 267 1.21 -14.29 -11.56
CA LEU A 267 2.20 -13.68 -10.67
C LEU A 267 2.68 -14.74 -9.67
N GLN A 268 4.00 -15.00 -9.66
CA GLN A 268 4.64 -16.00 -8.80
C GLN A 268 5.14 -15.33 -7.52
N THR A 269 4.61 -15.75 -6.37
CA THR A 269 5.13 -15.33 -5.06
C THR A 269 6.51 -15.93 -4.79
N ALA A 270 7.25 -15.35 -3.85
CA ALA A 270 8.61 -15.80 -3.53
C ALA A 270 8.65 -17.27 -3.12
N GLU A 271 9.72 -17.96 -3.51
CA GLU A 271 9.95 -19.37 -3.20
C GLU A 271 10.26 -19.54 -1.71
N VAL A 272 11.09 -18.67 -1.16
CA VAL A 272 11.46 -18.63 0.26
C VAL A 272 10.82 -17.44 0.97
N ALA A 273 10.41 -17.65 2.21
CA ALA A 273 9.73 -16.64 3.00
C ALA A 273 10.73 -15.66 3.62
N TRP A 274 10.55 -14.36 3.36
CA TRP A 274 11.19 -13.28 4.08
C TRP A 274 10.22 -12.70 5.11
N PHE A 275 10.64 -12.62 6.38
CA PHE A 275 9.83 -12.03 7.45
C PHE A 275 10.73 -11.58 8.61
N THR A 276 10.20 -10.75 9.49
CA THR A 276 10.84 -10.29 10.73
C THR A 276 9.98 -10.66 11.93
N PHE A 277 10.43 -10.39 13.13
CA PHE A 277 9.53 -10.36 14.28
C PHE A 277 8.50 -9.24 14.13
N ASP A 278 7.29 -9.48 14.62
CA ASP A 278 6.23 -8.48 14.68
C ASP A 278 6.01 -8.01 16.14
N PRO A 279 6.41 -6.77 16.48
CA PRO A 279 6.19 -6.24 17.83
C PRO A 279 4.72 -6.17 18.24
N CYS A 280 3.79 -5.99 17.28
CA CYS A 280 2.35 -5.91 17.56
C CYS A 280 1.73 -7.27 17.88
N LEU A 281 2.25 -8.34 17.27
CA LEU A 281 1.80 -9.71 17.51
C LEU A 281 2.49 -10.37 18.70
N SER A 282 3.57 -9.79 19.20
CA SER A 282 4.44 -10.33 20.24
C SER A 282 4.00 -9.91 21.65
N GLY A 283 4.61 -10.52 22.66
CA GLY A 283 4.39 -10.18 24.07
C GLY A 283 4.89 -8.78 24.44
N SER A 284 4.28 -8.19 25.46
CA SER A 284 4.80 -6.96 26.07
C SER A 284 6.17 -7.21 26.73
N GLU A 285 6.93 -6.13 26.99
CA GLU A 285 8.25 -6.18 27.65
C GLU A 285 9.35 -6.90 26.85
N LEU A 286 9.16 -7.01 25.54
CA LEU A 286 10.20 -7.37 24.59
C LEU A 286 10.85 -6.13 23.99
N ARG A 287 12.16 -6.21 23.70
CA ARG A 287 12.91 -5.20 22.95
C ARG A 287 13.35 -5.80 21.63
N PHE A 288 13.00 -5.13 20.55
CA PHE A 288 13.37 -5.49 19.21
C PHE A 288 14.46 -4.56 18.69
N SER A 289 15.31 -5.06 17.77
CA SER A 289 16.20 -4.21 16.98
C SER A 289 15.41 -3.28 16.04
N GLU A 290 16.05 -2.26 15.48
CA GLU A 290 15.40 -1.31 14.56
C GLU A 290 14.84 -2.00 13.31
N ASP A 291 15.48 -3.07 12.87
CA ASP A 291 15.08 -3.90 11.72
C ASP A 291 14.15 -5.08 12.10
N ASN A 292 13.80 -5.23 13.38
CA ASN A 292 12.98 -6.29 13.94
C ASN A 292 13.51 -7.73 13.73
N PHE A 293 14.79 -7.91 13.43
CA PHE A 293 15.37 -9.26 13.34
C PHE A 293 15.86 -9.80 14.68
N SER A 294 16.18 -8.96 15.64
CA SER A 294 16.64 -9.41 16.95
C SER A 294 15.64 -9.09 18.05
N VAL A 295 15.49 -9.99 19.00
CA VAL A 295 14.61 -9.83 20.16
C VAL A 295 15.32 -10.18 21.45
N SER A 296 15.05 -9.40 22.50
CA SER A 296 15.49 -9.68 23.87
C SER A 296 14.38 -9.35 24.87
N ALA A 297 14.36 -10.06 26.00
CA ALA A 297 13.46 -9.72 27.08
C ALA A 297 13.97 -8.50 27.86
N CYS A 298 13.06 -7.66 28.34
CA CYS A 298 13.33 -6.66 29.36
C CYS A 298 13.74 -7.32 30.69
N GLU A 299 13.93 -6.55 31.76
CA GLU A 299 14.28 -7.09 33.06
C GLU A 299 13.14 -7.93 33.64
N GLY A 300 13.35 -9.23 33.87
CA GLY A 300 12.38 -10.16 34.46
C GLY A 300 12.75 -11.62 34.19
N TYR A 301 12.34 -12.51 35.08
CA TYR A 301 12.53 -13.96 34.92
C TYR A 301 11.44 -14.63 34.12
N GLU A 302 10.36 -13.91 33.87
CA GLU A 302 9.22 -14.44 33.14
C GLU A 302 9.50 -14.49 31.64
N HIS A 303 9.01 -15.54 31.02
CA HIS A 303 9.12 -15.70 29.57
C HIS A 303 8.17 -14.74 28.83
N ARG A 304 8.61 -14.28 27.68
CA ARG A 304 7.81 -13.51 26.70
C ARG A 304 7.97 -14.12 25.33
N VAL A 305 6.84 -14.29 24.65
CA VAL A 305 6.82 -14.88 23.30
C VAL A 305 6.88 -13.78 22.25
N ALA A 306 7.86 -13.88 21.36
CA ALA A 306 7.91 -13.11 20.11
C ALA A 306 7.40 -13.96 18.97
N LEU A 307 6.61 -13.37 18.09
CA LEU A 307 6.08 -13.97 16.87
C LEU A 307 6.68 -13.33 15.62
N GLY A 308 6.86 -14.13 14.59
CA GLY A 308 7.15 -13.64 13.25
C GLY A 308 5.95 -12.91 12.63
N SER A 309 6.22 -12.05 11.66
CA SER A 309 5.22 -11.23 10.98
C SER A 309 4.38 -12.01 9.95
N VAL A 310 4.75 -13.25 9.62
CA VAL A 310 4.08 -14.09 8.60
C VAL A 310 3.57 -15.37 9.23
N GLY A 311 2.32 -15.74 8.90
CA GLY A 311 1.72 -17.01 9.26
C GLY A 311 1.68 -17.97 8.06
N PHE A 312 2.04 -19.21 8.28
CA PHE A 312 2.08 -20.28 7.28
C PHE A 312 0.91 -21.22 7.46
N SER A 313 0.22 -21.58 6.37
CA SER A 313 -0.90 -22.55 6.38
C SER A 313 -0.71 -23.72 5.42
N ARG A 314 0.26 -23.67 4.51
CA ARG A 314 0.67 -24.74 3.59
C ARG A 314 2.12 -24.57 3.15
N GLY A 315 2.70 -25.57 2.53
CA GLY A 315 4.07 -25.54 2.02
C GLY A 315 5.08 -26.03 3.03
N VAL A 316 6.36 -25.92 2.67
CA VAL A 316 7.52 -26.25 3.52
C VAL A 316 8.32 -24.99 3.72
N HIS A 317 8.60 -24.65 4.96
CA HIS A 317 9.26 -23.40 5.32
C HIS A 317 10.39 -23.66 6.31
N TYR A 318 11.50 -22.93 6.16
CA TYR A 318 12.66 -23.03 7.02
C TYR A 318 13.15 -21.63 7.44
N TRP A 319 13.53 -21.50 8.70
CA TRP A 319 14.17 -20.32 9.26
C TRP A 319 15.05 -20.72 10.43
N GLU A 320 15.95 -19.81 10.84
CA GLU A 320 16.88 -20.03 11.91
C GLU A 320 16.85 -18.92 12.95
N PHE A 321 17.21 -19.28 14.15
CA PHE A 321 17.46 -18.37 15.26
C PHE A 321 18.91 -18.51 15.73
N THR A 322 19.69 -17.43 15.70
CA THR A 322 20.99 -17.38 16.35
C THR A 322 20.85 -16.93 17.80
N ILE A 323 21.47 -17.63 18.71
CA ILE A 323 21.48 -17.27 20.13
C ILE A 323 22.65 -16.33 20.38
N ASP A 324 22.41 -15.02 20.31
CA ASP A 324 23.46 -13.98 20.45
C ASP A 324 23.94 -13.85 21.90
N ARG A 325 23.01 -13.99 22.85
CA ARG A 325 23.28 -13.94 24.28
C ARG A 325 22.47 -14.99 25.00
N TYR A 326 23.17 -15.72 25.88
CA TYR A 326 22.59 -16.79 26.67
C TYR A 326 23.21 -16.80 28.07
N CYS A 327 22.53 -16.24 29.07
CA CYS A 327 22.99 -16.20 30.45
C CYS A 327 22.75 -17.51 31.21
N THR A 328 23.36 -17.67 32.37
CA THR A 328 23.02 -18.74 33.33
C THR A 328 21.59 -18.55 33.86
N ASP A 329 20.94 -19.65 34.13
CA ASP A 329 19.56 -19.70 34.69
C ASP A 329 18.48 -19.09 33.73
N THR A 330 18.69 -19.23 32.43
CA THR A 330 17.74 -18.87 31.40
C THR A 330 17.46 -20.05 30.48
N ASP A 331 16.28 -20.10 29.91
CA ASP A 331 15.75 -21.26 29.20
C ASP A 331 14.85 -20.85 28.02
N PRO A 332 15.43 -20.41 26.91
CA PRO A 332 14.66 -20.05 25.73
C PRO A 332 13.97 -21.27 25.10
N SER A 333 12.87 -21.04 24.40
CA SER A 333 12.18 -22.07 23.61
C SER A 333 11.90 -21.54 22.22
N PHE A 334 12.23 -22.32 21.20
CA PHE A 334 12.16 -22.01 19.77
C PHE A 334 11.09 -22.87 19.09
N GLY A 335 10.36 -22.35 18.12
CA GLY A 335 9.40 -23.15 17.40
C GLY A 335 8.32 -22.37 16.65
N ILE A 336 7.09 -22.81 16.80
CA ILE A 336 5.93 -22.27 16.12
C ILE A 336 4.77 -22.05 17.09
N ALA A 337 3.88 -21.13 16.75
CA ALA A 337 2.68 -20.87 17.56
C ALA A 337 1.49 -20.43 16.72
N ARG A 338 0.30 -20.52 17.31
CA ARG A 338 -0.88 -19.79 16.87
C ARG A 338 -0.75 -18.32 17.21
N ILE A 339 -1.45 -17.46 16.47
CA ILE A 339 -1.45 -16.02 16.72
C ILE A 339 -1.94 -15.66 18.14
N ASP A 340 -2.82 -16.46 18.71
CA ASP A 340 -3.44 -16.30 20.01
C ASP A 340 -2.76 -17.13 21.13
N VAL A 341 -1.51 -17.54 20.93
CA VAL A 341 -0.66 -18.17 21.96
C VAL A 341 -0.50 -17.24 23.17
N ALA A 342 -0.40 -17.79 24.37
CA ALA A 342 -0.12 -17.02 25.57
C ALA A 342 1.28 -16.38 25.50
N LYS A 343 1.34 -15.03 25.59
CA LYS A 343 2.55 -14.24 25.34
C LYS A 343 3.44 -14.08 26.58
N ASP A 344 2.93 -14.42 27.76
CA ASP A 344 3.51 -14.18 29.08
C ASP A 344 4.04 -15.46 29.75
N GLN A 345 4.21 -16.52 28.97
CA GLN A 345 4.76 -17.80 29.43
C GLN A 345 5.70 -18.41 28.38
N MET A 346 6.44 -19.46 28.77
CA MET A 346 7.35 -20.17 27.86
C MET A 346 6.56 -20.80 26.71
N LEU A 347 7.08 -20.68 25.49
CA LEU A 347 6.52 -21.31 24.30
C LEU A 347 6.41 -22.84 24.50
N GLY A 348 5.22 -23.38 24.25
CA GLY A 348 4.89 -24.79 24.45
C GLY A 348 4.21 -25.11 25.79
N LYS A 349 4.02 -24.14 26.67
CA LYS A 349 3.24 -24.36 27.90
C LYS A 349 1.73 -24.44 27.70
N ASP A 350 1.21 -23.81 26.68
CA ASP A 350 -0.18 -23.88 26.28
C ASP A 350 -0.41 -24.83 25.08
N GLU A 351 -1.67 -25.01 24.70
CA GLU A 351 -2.08 -25.83 23.53
C GLU A 351 -1.86 -25.11 22.18
N LYS A 352 -1.34 -23.88 22.19
CA LYS A 352 -1.20 -23.02 21.00
C LYS A 352 0.24 -22.78 20.62
N GLY A 353 1.18 -23.30 21.40
CA GLY A 353 2.62 -23.23 21.17
C GLY A 353 3.24 -24.62 21.06
N TRP A 354 4.19 -24.77 20.14
CA TRP A 354 5.01 -25.97 19.93
C TRP A 354 6.47 -25.51 19.90
N GLY A 355 7.25 -25.94 20.87
CA GLY A 355 8.59 -25.45 21.01
C GLY A 355 9.63 -26.50 21.34
N MET A 356 10.88 -26.23 20.98
CA MET A 356 12.05 -26.89 21.52
C MET A 356 12.59 -26.00 22.65
N TYR A 357 12.39 -26.43 23.87
CA TYR A 357 12.94 -25.84 25.08
C TYR A 357 14.38 -26.31 25.27
N ILE A 358 15.29 -25.38 25.60
CA ILE A 358 16.70 -25.70 25.78
C ILE A 358 17.19 -25.27 27.16
N ASP A 359 18.10 -26.09 27.72
CA ASP A 359 19.05 -25.68 28.73
C ASP A 359 20.49 -25.91 28.21
N ARG A 360 21.50 -25.53 28.95
CA ARG A 360 22.90 -25.65 28.52
C ARG A 360 23.39 -27.09 28.35
N GLN A 361 22.65 -28.07 28.76
CA GLN A 361 23.04 -29.48 28.77
C GLN A 361 22.07 -30.34 27.94
N ARG A 362 20.83 -29.90 27.78
CA ARG A 362 19.74 -30.71 27.25
C ARG A 362 18.72 -29.86 26.50
N SER A 363 17.90 -30.54 25.69
CA SER A 363 16.70 -29.96 25.06
C SER A 363 15.54 -30.91 25.20
N TRP A 364 14.31 -30.36 25.09
CA TRP A 364 13.07 -31.12 25.05
C TRP A 364 12.10 -30.48 24.06
N PHE A 365 11.26 -31.29 23.47
CA PHE A 365 10.11 -30.79 22.74
C PHE A 365 8.95 -30.58 23.71
N VAL A 366 8.30 -29.41 23.65
CA VAL A 366 7.27 -29.01 24.61
C VAL A 366 6.03 -28.53 23.90
N HIS A 367 4.89 -29.12 24.26
CA HIS A 367 3.56 -28.70 23.82
C HIS A 367 2.54 -29.03 24.89
N ALA A 368 1.57 -28.15 25.12
CA ALA A 368 0.54 -28.28 26.17
C ALA A 368 1.15 -28.61 27.56
N ASN A 369 2.31 -27.98 27.87
CA ASN A 369 3.09 -28.21 29.08
C ASN A 369 3.61 -29.64 29.27
N LEU A 370 3.62 -30.47 28.21
CA LEU A 370 4.18 -31.81 28.21
C LEU A 370 5.56 -31.78 27.55
N HIS A 371 6.57 -32.32 28.23
CA HIS A 371 7.94 -32.45 27.76
C HIS A 371 8.14 -33.83 27.16
N ALA A 372 8.61 -33.88 25.95
CA ALA A 372 8.90 -35.13 25.23
C ALA A 372 10.30 -35.08 24.61
N GLN A 373 10.83 -36.24 24.24
CA GLN A 373 12.05 -36.40 23.43
C GLN A 373 13.25 -35.62 23.98
N ARG A 374 13.68 -35.94 25.19
CA ARG A 374 14.88 -35.38 25.77
C ARG A 374 16.12 -35.74 24.91
N CYS A 375 16.80 -34.71 24.44
CA CYS A 375 18.08 -34.82 23.75
C CYS A 375 19.23 -34.33 24.66
N GLU A 376 20.33 -35.07 24.71
CA GLU A 376 21.56 -34.66 25.38
C GLU A 376 22.43 -33.84 24.42
N GLY A 377 23.26 -32.96 24.97
CA GLY A 377 24.08 -32.06 24.19
C GLY A 377 23.53 -30.64 24.27
N GLY A 378 24.26 -29.78 25.01
CA GLY A 378 23.83 -28.42 25.27
C GLY A 378 23.92 -27.52 24.04
N ILE A 379 22.92 -26.67 23.90
CA ILE A 379 22.92 -25.59 22.92
C ILE A 379 23.46 -24.35 23.59
N GLN A 380 24.49 -23.75 23.01
CA GLN A 380 25.28 -22.69 23.61
C GLN A 380 25.02 -21.34 22.94
N GLN A 381 25.51 -20.28 23.55
CA GLN A 381 25.59 -18.98 22.88
C GLN A 381 26.40 -19.11 21.57
N GLY A 382 25.90 -18.49 20.50
CA GLY A 382 26.46 -18.57 19.14
C GLY A 382 25.94 -19.77 18.33
N SER A 383 25.17 -20.70 18.94
CA SER A 383 24.49 -21.75 18.15
C SER A 383 23.33 -21.19 17.36
N THR A 384 23.05 -21.83 16.22
CA THR A 384 21.84 -21.64 15.44
C THR A 384 20.83 -22.73 15.75
N VAL A 385 19.55 -22.35 15.83
CA VAL A 385 18.42 -23.26 15.97
C VAL A 385 17.54 -23.09 14.75
N GLY A 386 17.55 -24.08 13.87
CA GLY A 386 16.70 -24.14 12.70
C GLY A 386 15.34 -24.76 13.02
N VAL A 387 14.31 -24.23 12.39
CA VAL A 387 12.93 -24.74 12.47
C VAL A 387 12.44 -25.06 11.06
N LEU A 388 12.17 -26.31 10.80
CA LEU A 388 11.58 -26.80 9.55
C LEU A 388 10.11 -27.11 9.78
N LEU A 389 9.24 -26.29 9.21
CA LEU A 389 7.78 -26.46 9.25
C LEU A 389 7.32 -27.04 7.90
N ASP A 390 6.99 -28.33 7.88
CA ASP A 390 6.42 -29.02 6.72
C ASP A 390 4.90 -29.19 6.90
N LEU A 391 4.15 -28.28 6.34
CA LEU A 391 2.67 -28.30 6.39
C LEU A 391 2.07 -29.25 5.33
N ASN A 392 2.85 -29.71 4.36
CA ASN A 392 2.39 -30.75 3.42
C ASN A 392 2.32 -32.12 4.13
N ARG A 393 3.28 -32.36 5.06
CA ARG A 393 3.31 -33.56 5.91
C ARG A 393 2.74 -33.31 7.32
N HIS A 394 2.29 -32.08 7.61
CA HIS A 394 1.73 -31.64 8.90
C HIS A 394 2.66 -31.87 10.09
N GLN A 395 3.93 -31.50 9.96
CA GLN A 395 4.97 -31.78 10.95
C GLN A 395 5.94 -30.61 11.10
N VAL A 396 6.67 -30.61 12.21
CA VAL A 396 7.79 -29.70 12.45
C VAL A 396 9.01 -30.46 13.00
N SER A 397 10.18 -30.09 12.54
CA SER A 397 11.49 -30.63 12.94
C SER A 397 12.43 -29.50 13.32
N PHE A 398 13.45 -29.82 14.12
CA PHE A 398 14.44 -28.86 14.54
C PHE A 398 15.83 -29.24 14.07
N TYR A 399 16.66 -28.23 13.86
CA TYR A 399 18.06 -28.31 13.51
C TYR A 399 18.88 -27.54 14.53
N VAL A 400 20.10 -27.93 14.77
CA VAL A 400 21.07 -27.20 15.59
C VAL A 400 22.39 -27.17 14.85
N ASN A 401 22.87 -25.97 14.51
CA ASN A 401 24.08 -25.74 13.73
C ASN A 401 24.09 -26.60 12.43
N ASP A 402 23.01 -26.50 11.66
CA ASP A 402 22.75 -27.17 10.38
C ASP A 402 22.58 -28.69 10.45
N GLU A 403 22.59 -29.29 11.64
CA GLU A 403 22.41 -30.74 11.82
C GLU A 403 21.01 -31.06 12.39
N PRO A 404 20.32 -32.10 11.89
CA PRO A 404 19.03 -32.52 12.43
C PRO A 404 19.10 -32.79 13.94
N HIS A 405 18.19 -32.23 14.72
CA HIS A 405 18.19 -32.34 16.16
C HIS A 405 16.99 -33.13 16.67
N GLY A 406 17.22 -34.40 16.98
CA GLY A 406 16.18 -35.31 17.40
C GLY A 406 15.30 -35.82 16.23
N PRO A 407 14.24 -36.57 16.53
CA PRO A 407 13.25 -36.99 15.54
C PRO A 407 12.32 -35.85 15.17
N ILE A 408 11.34 -36.09 14.25
CA ILE A 408 10.23 -35.16 14.03
C ILE A 408 9.59 -34.80 15.37
N ALA A 409 9.57 -33.52 15.69
CA ALA A 409 9.19 -33.04 17.01
C ALA A 409 7.68 -33.13 17.25
N PHE A 410 6.90 -32.68 16.28
CA PHE A 410 5.44 -32.66 16.38
C PHE A 410 4.80 -33.03 15.05
N HIS A 411 3.64 -33.69 15.14
CA HIS A 411 2.82 -34.12 14.02
C HIS A 411 1.40 -33.55 14.13
N ASN A 412 0.60 -33.74 13.06
CA ASN A 412 -0.81 -33.34 12.99
C ASN A 412 -1.00 -31.81 13.14
N LEU A 413 -0.13 -31.05 12.51
CA LEU A 413 -0.20 -29.58 12.52
C LEU A 413 -1.15 -29.10 11.41
N TYR A 414 -2.32 -28.58 11.79
CA TYR A 414 -3.32 -28.05 10.87
C TYR A 414 -3.64 -26.59 11.18
N GLY A 415 -3.81 -25.76 10.14
CA GLY A 415 -4.18 -24.36 10.23
C GLY A 415 -2.97 -23.41 10.11
N VAL A 416 -3.04 -22.22 10.66
CA VAL A 416 -2.02 -21.18 10.48
C VAL A 416 -1.04 -21.18 11.65
N PHE A 417 0.27 -21.20 11.35
CA PHE A 417 1.35 -21.18 12.33
C PHE A 417 2.32 -20.04 12.05
N TYR A 418 2.73 -19.38 13.09
CA TYR A 418 3.71 -18.30 13.07
C TYR A 418 5.05 -18.78 13.64
N PRO A 419 6.19 -18.36 13.07
CA PRO A 419 7.48 -18.52 13.72
C PRO A 419 7.44 -17.93 15.12
N ALA A 420 7.99 -18.63 16.10
CA ALA A 420 7.86 -18.22 17.49
C ALA A 420 9.11 -18.53 18.28
N VAL A 421 9.47 -17.64 19.19
CA VAL A 421 10.51 -17.85 20.20
C VAL A 421 10.04 -17.27 21.53
N SER A 422 10.29 -17.94 22.63
CA SER A 422 10.15 -17.35 23.95
C SER A 422 11.52 -17.10 24.57
N VAL A 423 11.69 -15.89 25.07
CA VAL A 423 12.91 -15.43 25.72
C VAL A 423 12.61 -14.88 27.12
N ASN A 424 13.57 -14.99 28.02
CA ASN A 424 13.54 -14.40 29.34
C ASN A 424 14.82 -13.58 29.61
N ARG A 425 15.02 -13.08 30.82
CA ARG A 425 16.11 -12.18 31.15
C ARG A 425 17.48 -12.73 30.69
N GLY A 426 18.22 -11.91 29.92
CA GLY A 426 19.59 -12.22 29.52
C GLY A 426 19.70 -13.15 28.31
N VAL A 427 18.58 -13.39 27.60
CA VAL A 427 18.57 -14.04 26.31
C VAL A 427 18.36 -12.98 25.23
N THR A 428 19.18 -13.04 24.18
CA THR A 428 18.98 -12.28 22.93
C THR A 428 19.09 -13.25 21.77
N VAL A 429 18.17 -13.15 20.84
CA VAL A 429 18.05 -14.05 19.70
C VAL A 429 17.87 -13.22 18.42
N THR A 430 18.60 -13.60 17.38
CA THR A 430 18.46 -13.02 16.03
C THR A 430 17.81 -14.05 15.10
N LEU A 431 16.80 -13.61 14.37
CA LEU A 431 16.04 -14.38 13.38
C LEU A 431 16.73 -14.26 12.00
N HIS A 432 16.88 -15.37 11.30
CA HIS A 432 17.34 -15.46 9.91
C HIS A 432 16.25 -16.07 9.05
N THR A 433 15.90 -15.41 7.97
CA THR A 433 14.83 -15.79 7.06
C THR A 433 15.30 -15.73 5.61
N ALA A 434 14.45 -16.10 4.66
CA ALA A 434 14.81 -16.24 3.25
C ALA A 434 15.94 -17.27 3.04
N LEU A 435 15.90 -18.35 3.80
CA LEU A 435 16.86 -19.45 3.73
C LEU A 435 16.33 -20.58 2.87
N ASP A 436 17.22 -21.24 2.13
CA ASP A 436 16.92 -22.47 1.42
C ASP A 436 16.62 -23.60 2.42
N LEU A 437 15.90 -24.62 1.97
CA LEU A 437 15.62 -25.80 2.77
C LEU A 437 16.92 -26.56 3.06
N PRO A 438 17.04 -27.19 4.24
CA PRO A 438 18.18 -28.08 4.55
C PRO A 438 18.34 -29.20 3.50
N SER A 439 19.58 -29.49 3.13
CA SER A 439 19.92 -30.41 2.02
C SER A 439 19.52 -31.88 2.22
N ASP A 440 19.22 -32.27 3.45
CA ASP A 440 18.79 -33.61 3.82
C ASP A 440 17.29 -33.92 3.54
N ILE A 441 16.54 -32.92 3.09
CA ILE A 441 15.09 -33.08 2.80
C ILE A 441 14.83 -33.64 1.41
N ASP A 442 15.69 -33.40 0.44
CA ASP A 442 15.51 -33.81 -0.95
C ASP A 442 15.66 -35.35 -1.18
N ASP A 443 16.14 -36.10 -0.20
CA ASP A 443 16.38 -37.55 -0.29
C ASP A 443 15.32 -38.41 0.42
N SER A 444 14.18 -37.90 0.87
CA SER A 444 13.19 -38.62 1.69
C SER A 444 11.75 -38.63 1.15
#